data_1052879356deb4da66af7defc9367a58
#
_entry.id   1052879356deb4da66af7defc9367a58
#
_cell.length_a   1.000
_cell.length_b   1.000
_cell.length_c   1.000
_cell.angle_alpha   90.00
_cell.angle_beta   90.00
_cell.angle_gamma   90.00
#
_symmetry.space_group_name_H-M   'P 1'
#
loop_
_entity.id
_entity.type
_entity.pdbx_description
1 polymer ?
#
loop_
_entity_poly.entity_id
_entity_poly.type
_entity_poly.pdbx_seq_one_letter_code
_entity_poly.pdbx_strand_id
1 'polypeptide(L)'
;MPNYSDNNTETNPQLRIDNVSLKTPIASSYLLENISFQVHKGSRVAIVGPSGAGKTTLLRLLNRLSTPSSGSIYLENTEYRQIPAIELRKQITLILQESKLLGMSVREALAYPLKLRGVTASNIAERISGAIEQLHIPQEWLDRTELQLSTGQKQLVAIARGIILQPKILLLDEPTSALDAGKAAHLLQVLTQLTNGKTTIVMVNHQLELAEQFSTRILHLQRGKLIEDSPSHQINWVQLRQNLIEAEAEAQQEW
;
A
#
# COMPACT_ATOMS: atom_id res chain seq x y z
N MET A 1 -33.39 -27.08 18.73
CA MET A 1 -32.86 -25.73 18.52
C MET A 1 -31.35 -25.77 18.75
N PRO A 2 -30.49 -25.68 17.75
CA PRO A 2 -29.05 -25.57 17.97
C PRO A 2 -28.70 -24.10 18.23
N ASN A 3 -28.09 -23.86 19.38
CA ASN A 3 -27.48 -22.60 19.74
C ASN A 3 -26.30 -22.27 18.77
N TYR A 4 -26.51 -21.32 17.91
CA TYR A 4 -25.39 -20.63 17.24
C TYR A 4 -24.73 -19.70 18.28
N SER A 5 -23.68 -20.20 18.92
CA SER A 5 -22.74 -19.33 19.63
C SER A 5 -21.95 -18.55 18.58
N ASP A 6 -22.24 -17.27 18.47
CA ASP A 6 -21.41 -16.28 17.80
C ASP A 6 -20.02 -16.26 18.48
N ASN A 7 -19.10 -17.08 17.96
CA ASN A 7 -17.69 -16.94 18.27
C ASN A 7 -17.15 -15.71 17.52
N ASN A 8 -17.53 -14.53 17.96
CA ASN A 8 -16.89 -13.28 17.62
C ASN A 8 -15.57 -13.20 18.42
N THR A 9 -14.57 -13.98 18.02
CA THR A 9 -13.20 -13.72 18.45
C THR A 9 -12.82 -12.39 17.79
N GLU A 10 -12.91 -11.30 18.53
CA GLU A 10 -12.31 -10.00 18.19
C GLU A 10 -10.80 -10.24 18.00
N THR A 11 -10.41 -10.59 16.77
CA THR A 11 -8.99 -10.66 16.43
C THR A 11 -8.48 -9.23 16.44
N ASN A 12 -7.53 -8.93 17.35
CA ASN A 12 -6.90 -7.62 17.43
C ASN A 12 -6.48 -7.12 16.05
N PRO A 13 -6.80 -5.86 15.69
CA PRO A 13 -6.41 -5.31 14.40
C PRO A 13 -4.88 -5.27 14.28
N GLN A 14 -4.36 -5.57 13.11
CA GLN A 14 -2.94 -5.47 12.84
C GLN A 14 -2.49 -4.00 12.75
N LEU A 15 -3.37 -3.14 12.22
CA LEU A 15 -3.16 -1.69 12.12
C LEU A 15 -4.42 -0.99 12.62
N ARG A 16 -4.26 0.00 13.51
CA ARG A 16 -5.36 0.81 14.03
C ARG A 16 -4.99 2.28 13.99
N ILE A 17 -5.86 3.07 13.47
CA ILE A 17 -5.75 4.52 13.32
C ILE A 17 -6.89 5.15 14.11
N ASP A 18 -6.56 6.02 15.07
CA ASP A 18 -7.51 6.65 16.00
C ASP A 18 -7.44 8.18 15.85
N ASN A 19 -8.47 8.79 15.28
CA ASN A 19 -8.67 10.25 15.14
C ASN A 19 -7.42 11.00 14.64
N VAL A 20 -6.75 10.41 13.63
CA VAL A 20 -5.51 10.96 13.10
C VAL A 20 -5.79 12.15 12.19
N SER A 21 -5.11 13.26 12.46
CA SER A 21 -5.09 14.42 11.59
C SER A 21 -3.66 14.84 11.25
N LEU A 22 -3.48 15.39 10.04
CA LEU A 22 -2.22 15.97 9.59
C LEU A 22 -2.47 17.36 9.00
N LYS A 23 -1.85 18.38 9.60
CA LYS A 23 -1.90 19.77 9.13
C LYS A 23 -0.80 20.03 8.08
N THR A 24 -1.05 20.97 7.20
CA THR A 24 0.00 21.52 6.34
C THR A 24 0.99 22.32 7.18
N PRO A 25 2.30 22.34 6.84
CA PRO A 25 3.29 23.12 7.58
C PRO A 25 3.08 24.64 7.54
N ILE A 26 2.46 25.16 6.48
CA ILE A 26 2.41 26.60 6.15
C ILE A 26 1.01 27.19 6.30
N ALA A 27 -0.04 26.39 6.13
CA ALA A 27 -1.43 26.82 6.21
C ALA A 27 -2.15 26.12 7.36
N SER A 28 -3.16 26.77 7.97
CA SER A 28 -3.99 26.15 9.01
C SER A 28 -4.92 25.06 8.47
N SER A 29 -4.71 24.61 7.23
CA SER A 29 -5.51 23.58 6.56
C SER A 29 -5.05 22.17 6.90
N TYR A 30 -5.95 21.22 6.82
CA TYR A 30 -5.68 19.82 7.03
C TYR A 30 -5.40 19.11 5.70
N LEU A 31 -4.34 18.30 5.65
CA LEU A 31 -4.10 17.31 4.60
C LEU A 31 -4.90 16.03 4.85
N LEU A 32 -5.07 15.70 6.14
CA LEU A 32 -5.94 14.63 6.62
C LEU A 32 -6.61 15.09 7.90
N GLU A 33 -7.90 14.79 8.07
CA GLU A 33 -8.70 15.26 9.20
C GLU A 33 -9.54 14.14 9.81
N ASN A 34 -9.30 13.85 11.08
CA ASN A 34 -10.05 12.89 11.90
C ASN A 34 -10.20 11.50 11.28
N ILE A 35 -9.12 10.96 10.69
CA ILE A 35 -9.11 9.63 10.08
C ILE A 35 -9.09 8.55 11.17
N SER A 36 -10.06 7.65 11.13
CA SER A 36 -10.13 6.47 12.03
C SER A 36 -10.57 5.24 11.25
N PHE A 37 -9.79 4.17 11.31
CA PHE A 37 -10.13 2.85 10.78
C PHE A 37 -9.20 1.77 11.36
N GLN A 38 -9.56 0.51 11.10
CA GLN A 38 -8.75 -0.63 11.54
C GLN A 38 -8.48 -1.55 10.36
N VAL A 39 -7.35 -2.24 10.34
CA VAL A 39 -7.02 -3.24 9.31
C VAL A 39 -6.61 -4.53 9.98
N HIS A 40 -7.23 -5.64 9.60
CA HIS A 40 -6.92 -6.95 10.12
C HIS A 40 -5.84 -7.65 9.27
N LYS A 41 -5.14 -8.61 9.89
CA LYS A 41 -4.07 -9.36 9.23
C LYS A 41 -4.57 -10.10 7.99
N GLY A 42 -3.81 -10.00 6.89
CA GLY A 42 -4.17 -10.62 5.62
C GLY A 42 -5.26 -9.89 4.83
N SER A 43 -5.71 -8.71 5.28
CA SER A 43 -6.68 -7.91 4.54
C SER A 43 -6.09 -7.35 3.25
N ARG A 44 -6.96 -7.19 2.25
CA ARG A 44 -6.70 -6.44 1.01
C ARG A 44 -7.55 -5.18 1.02
N VAL A 45 -6.92 -4.06 1.35
CA VAL A 45 -7.59 -2.76 1.47
C VAL A 45 -7.24 -1.90 0.25
N ALA A 46 -8.23 -1.41 -0.46
CA ALA A 46 -8.01 -0.37 -1.47
C ALA A 46 -8.43 1.00 -0.92
N ILE A 47 -7.57 1.99 -1.13
CA ILE A 47 -7.84 3.40 -0.85
C ILE A 47 -8.18 4.06 -2.18
N VAL A 48 -9.39 4.60 -2.29
CA VAL A 48 -9.91 5.29 -3.48
C VAL A 48 -10.27 6.73 -3.15
N GLY A 49 -10.38 7.57 -4.17
CA GLY A 49 -10.73 8.98 -4.01
C GLY A 49 -10.12 9.83 -5.12
N PRO A 50 -10.60 11.08 -5.32
CA PRO A 50 -10.09 11.98 -6.35
C PRO A 50 -8.63 12.36 -6.14
N SER A 51 -8.00 12.97 -7.15
CA SER A 51 -6.65 13.54 -6.99
C SER A 51 -6.65 14.57 -5.87
N GLY A 52 -5.58 14.63 -5.09
CA GLY A 52 -5.50 15.54 -3.93
C GLY A 52 -6.29 15.11 -2.68
N ALA A 53 -7.04 14.00 -2.69
CA ALA A 53 -7.83 13.54 -1.55
C ALA A 53 -7.02 13.16 -0.29
N GLY A 54 -5.67 13.07 -0.39
CA GLY A 54 -4.80 12.71 0.73
C GLY A 54 -4.35 11.25 0.76
N LYS A 55 -4.60 10.45 -0.29
CA LYS A 55 -4.30 9.00 -0.35
C LYS A 55 -2.82 8.68 -0.11
N THR A 56 -1.92 9.28 -0.89
CA THR A 56 -0.45 9.13 -0.72
C THR A 56 0.01 9.65 0.65
N THR A 57 -0.60 10.73 1.13
CA THR A 57 -0.33 11.30 2.46
C THR A 57 -0.68 10.31 3.56
N LEU A 58 -1.81 9.61 3.44
CA LEU A 58 -2.19 8.56 4.36
C LEU A 58 -1.17 7.41 4.33
N LEU A 59 -0.76 6.92 3.16
CA LEU A 59 0.28 5.88 3.06
C LEU A 59 1.60 6.30 3.74
N ARG A 60 2.01 7.57 3.58
CA ARG A 60 3.21 8.12 4.23
C ARG A 60 3.09 8.18 5.76
N LEU A 61 1.90 8.46 6.29
CA LEU A 61 1.64 8.36 7.73
C LEU A 61 1.73 6.91 8.22
N LEU A 62 1.13 5.97 7.48
CA LEU A 62 1.16 4.54 7.83
C LEU A 62 2.57 3.95 7.80
N ASN A 63 3.49 4.48 6.99
CA ASN A 63 4.91 4.08 6.98
C ASN A 63 5.78 4.97 7.89
N ARG A 64 5.17 5.92 8.62
CA ARG A 64 5.85 6.89 9.47
C ARG A 64 6.90 7.73 8.72
N LEU A 65 6.68 8.04 7.44
CA LEU A 65 7.40 9.07 6.69
C LEU A 65 6.88 10.48 7.05
N SER A 66 5.65 10.55 7.57
CA SER A 66 5.06 11.74 8.16
C SER A 66 4.60 11.41 9.58
N THR A 67 4.54 12.43 10.44
CA THR A 67 4.06 12.31 11.82
C THR A 67 2.70 13.00 11.93
N PRO A 68 1.67 12.37 12.52
CA PRO A 68 0.37 13.00 12.68
C PRO A 68 0.47 14.24 13.59
N SER A 69 -0.33 15.26 13.29
CA SER A 69 -0.48 16.46 14.14
C SER A 69 -1.31 16.16 15.38
N SER A 70 -2.26 15.24 15.28
CA SER A 70 -3.08 14.72 16.38
C SER A 70 -3.52 13.29 16.11
N GLY A 71 -4.03 12.61 17.15
CA GLY A 71 -4.43 11.21 17.09
C GLY A 71 -3.25 10.24 17.23
N SER A 72 -3.54 8.95 17.15
CA SER A 72 -2.57 7.87 17.34
C SER A 72 -2.70 6.76 16.31
N ILE A 73 -1.58 6.12 15.97
CA ILE A 73 -1.52 4.97 15.08
C ILE A 73 -0.86 3.82 15.85
N TYR A 74 -1.40 2.62 15.70
CA TYR A 74 -0.95 1.42 16.40
C TYR A 74 -0.66 0.30 15.42
N LEU A 75 0.45 -0.41 15.65
CA LEU A 75 0.78 -1.68 15.02
C LEU A 75 0.67 -2.78 16.09
N GLU A 76 -0.24 -3.74 15.90
CA GLU A 76 -0.43 -4.86 16.84
C GLU A 76 -0.51 -4.39 18.31
N ASN A 77 -1.35 -3.40 18.61
CA ASN A 77 -1.56 -2.77 19.93
C ASN A 77 -0.39 -1.90 20.46
N THR A 78 0.73 -1.78 19.74
CA THR A 78 1.83 -0.90 20.13
C THR A 78 1.72 0.43 19.38
N GLU A 79 1.68 1.54 20.12
CA GLU A 79 1.62 2.86 19.51
C GLU A 79 2.90 3.15 18.70
N TYR A 80 2.76 3.73 17.51
CA TYR A 80 3.87 4.06 16.61
C TYR A 80 4.98 4.87 17.27
N ARG A 81 4.63 5.75 18.22
CA ARG A 81 5.62 6.58 18.95
C ARG A 81 6.58 5.73 19.79
N GLN A 82 6.14 4.57 20.23
CA GLN A 82 6.92 3.64 21.05
C GLN A 82 7.83 2.73 20.21
N ILE A 83 7.59 2.62 18.89
CA ILE A 83 8.38 1.77 18.00
C ILE A 83 9.45 2.63 17.30
N PRO A 84 10.74 2.31 17.34
CA PRO A 84 11.74 3.02 16.54
C PRO A 84 11.37 3.01 15.05
N ALA A 85 11.53 4.14 14.36
CA ALA A 85 11.05 4.30 12.97
C ALA A 85 11.67 3.25 12.02
N ILE A 86 12.92 2.87 12.22
CA ILE A 86 13.61 1.84 11.44
C ILE A 86 12.94 0.47 11.66
N GLU A 87 12.63 0.11 12.90
CA GLU A 87 11.98 -1.16 13.24
C GLU A 87 10.53 -1.22 12.71
N LEU A 88 9.82 -0.10 12.73
CA LEU A 88 8.49 0.00 12.12
C LEU A 88 8.59 -0.25 10.60
N ARG A 89 9.51 0.42 9.91
CA ARG A 89 9.68 0.30 8.45
C ARG A 89 10.22 -1.05 7.99
N LYS A 90 10.79 -1.85 8.90
CA LYS A 90 11.06 -3.26 8.61
C LYS A 90 9.79 -4.10 8.51
N GLN A 91 8.74 -3.70 9.23
CA GLN A 91 7.46 -4.40 9.28
C GLN A 91 6.43 -3.84 8.30
N ILE A 92 6.51 -2.54 7.98
CA ILE A 92 5.62 -1.85 7.05
C ILE A 92 6.45 -1.28 5.90
N THR A 93 6.35 -1.87 4.73
CA THR A 93 7.07 -1.43 3.53
C THR A 93 6.15 -0.59 2.65
N LEU A 94 6.62 0.58 2.22
CA LEU A 94 5.92 1.46 1.28
C LEU A 94 6.63 1.46 -0.07
N ILE A 95 5.85 1.23 -1.13
CA ILE A 95 6.27 1.39 -2.52
C ILE A 95 5.50 2.57 -3.09
N LEU A 96 6.23 3.62 -3.47
CA LEU A 96 5.69 4.83 -4.08
C LEU A 96 5.49 4.63 -5.58
N GLN A 97 4.66 5.46 -6.18
CA GLN A 97 4.37 5.49 -7.62
C GLN A 97 5.66 5.71 -8.44
N GLU A 98 6.50 6.67 -8.04
CA GLU A 98 7.79 6.87 -8.67
C GLU A 98 8.86 5.96 -8.05
N SER A 99 9.26 4.97 -8.81
CA SER A 99 10.25 3.97 -8.39
C SER A 99 11.64 4.34 -8.87
N LYS A 100 12.58 4.49 -7.93
CA LYS A 100 14.01 4.79 -8.21
C LYS A 100 14.89 3.65 -7.76
N LEU A 101 15.90 3.32 -8.59
CA LEU A 101 16.90 2.29 -8.28
C LEU A 101 18.20 2.88 -7.71
N LEU A 102 18.25 4.20 -7.51
CA LEU A 102 19.35 4.93 -6.89
C LEU A 102 20.71 4.73 -7.58
N GLY A 103 20.71 4.62 -8.89
CA GLY A 103 21.93 4.38 -9.69
C GLY A 103 22.47 2.95 -9.66
N MET A 104 21.77 2.04 -9.01
CA MET A 104 22.13 0.62 -8.91
C MET A 104 21.62 -0.17 -10.13
N SER A 105 22.25 -1.32 -10.39
CA SER A 105 21.63 -2.37 -11.22
C SER A 105 20.40 -2.95 -10.50
N VAL A 106 19.52 -3.63 -11.26
CA VAL A 106 18.34 -4.31 -10.69
C VAL A 106 18.75 -5.29 -9.60
N ARG A 107 19.79 -6.11 -9.85
CA ARG A 107 20.33 -7.08 -8.90
C ARG A 107 20.77 -6.41 -7.59
N GLU A 108 21.50 -5.31 -7.71
CA GLU A 108 21.97 -4.57 -6.55
C GLU A 108 20.80 -3.92 -5.80
N ALA A 109 19.84 -3.29 -6.52
CA ALA A 109 18.67 -2.66 -5.94
C ALA A 109 17.75 -3.64 -5.18
N LEU A 110 17.64 -4.88 -5.66
CA LEU A 110 16.94 -5.96 -4.95
C LEU A 110 17.72 -6.44 -3.73
N ALA A 111 19.05 -6.64 -3.86
CA ALA A 111 19.87 -7.16 -2.77
C ALA A 111 20.10 -6.12 -1.64
N TYR A 112 20.17 -4.85 -1.97
CA TYR A 112 20.58 -3.78 -1.05
C TYR A 112 19.80 -3.74 0.27
N PRO A 113 18.45 -3.71 0.29
CA PRO A 113 17.71 -3.64 1.54
C PRO A 113 17.85 -4.94 2.40
N LEU A 114 18.08 -6.07 1.78
CA LEU A 114 18.33 -7.32 2.49
C LEU A 114 19.74 -7.34 3.14
N LYS A 115 20.75 -6.81 2.43
CA LYS A 115 22.09 -6.62 2.98
C LYS A 115 22.07 -5.71 4.21
N LEU A 116 21.32 -4.61 4.16
CA LEU A 116 21.14 -3.69 5.29
C LEU A 116 20.47 -4.36 6.51
N ARG A 117 19.68 -5.41 6.28
CA ARG A 117 19.05 -6.22 7.33
C ARG A 117 19.95 -7.37 7.84
N GLY A 118 21.17 -7.52 7.33
CA GLY A 118 22.10 -8.59 7.70
C GLY A 118 21.70 -9.97 7.19
N VAL A 119 20.87 -10.04 6.13
CA VAL A 119 20.47 -11.32 5.50
C VAL A 119 21.67 -11.93 4.79
N THR A 120 21.87 -13.24 4.93
CA THR A 120 22.98 -13.97 4.30
C THR A 120 22.88 -13.96 2.76
N ALA A 121 24.02 -14.08 2.09
CA ALA A 121 24.07 -14.06 0.62
C ALA A 121 23.21 -15.17 -0.01
N SER A 122 23.18 -16.37 0.57
CA SER A 122 22.35 -17.48 0.11
C SER A 122 20.86 -17.14 0.18
N ASN A 123 20.38 -16.61 1.30
CA ASN A 123 18.98 -16.22 1.48
C ASN A 123 18.61 -15.02 0.61
N ILE A 124 19.56 -14.11 0.33
CA ILE A 124 19.34 -13.00 -0.61
C ILE A 124 19.09 -13.56 -2.01
N ALA A 125 19.95 -14.48 -2.49
CA ALA A 125 19.82 -15.08 -3.81
C ALA A 125 18.50 -15.83 -3.96
N GLU A 126 18.11 -16.62 -2.95
CA GLU A 126 16.84 -17.35 -2.92
C GLU A 126 15.62 -16.41 -3.00
N ARG A 127 15.59 -15.37 -2.17
CA ARG A 127 14.47 -14.39 -2.17
C ARG A 127 14.37 -13.62 -3.47
N ILE A 128 15.50 -13.24 -4.07
CA ILE A 128 15.50 -12.57 -5.38
C ILE A 128 14.99 -13.53 -6.45
N SER A 129 15.47 -14.78 -6.50
CA SER A 129 15.01 -15.79 -7.46
C SER A 129 13.50 -16.01 -7.35
N GLY A 130 12.96 -16.18 -6.15
CA GLY A 130 11.53 -16.36 -5.94
C GLY A 130 10.70 -15.14 -6.38
N ALA A 131 11.17 -13.93 -6.09
CA ALA A 131 10.41 -12.72 -6.47
C ALA A 131 10.42 -12.46 -7.98
N ILE A 132 11.56 -12.68 -8.67
CA ILE A 132 11.62 -12.51 -10.13
C ILE A 132 10.79 -13.57 -10.85
N GLU A 133 10.74 -14.80 -10.34
CA GLU A 133 9.86 -15.85 -10.85
C GLU A 133 8.40 -15.49 -10.68
N GLN A 134 7.98 -15.11 -9.44
CA GLN A 134 6.59 -14.73 -9.13
C GLN A 134 6.09 -13.55 -9.97
N LEU A 135 6.92 -12.56 -10.23
CA LEU A 135 6.56 -11.35 -10.99
C LEU A 135 6.89 -11.44 -12.47
N HIS A 136 7.33 -12.60 -12.95
CA HIS A 136 7.76 -12.82 -14.34
C HIS A 136 8.79 -11.78 -14.82
N ILE A 137 9.74 -11.42 -13.93
CA ILE A 137 10.84 -10.51 -14.28
C ILE A 137 11.92 -11.31 -15.00
N PRO A 138 12.26 -10.97 -16.26
CA PRO A 138 13.31 -11.67 -17.00
C PRO A 138 14.68 -11.54 -16.32
N GLN A 139 15.44 -12.62 -16.25
CA GLN A 139 16.77 -12.61 -15.63
C GLN A 139 17.74 -11.62 -16.30
N GLU A 140 17.58 -11.38 -17.58
CA GLU A 140 18.36 -10.40 -18.33
C GLU A 140 18.20 -8.96 -17.86
N TRP A 141 17.13 -8.64 -17.04
CA TRP A 141 16.99 -7.32 -16.47
C TRP A 141 17.89 -7.11 -15.25
N LEU A 142 18.39 -8.18 -14.63
CA LEU A 142 19.14 -8.10 -13.37
C LEU A 142 20.41 -7.23 -13.47
N ASP A 143 21.04 -7.22 -14.63
CA ASP A 143 22.27 -6.45 -14.86
C ASP A 143 21.99 -5.06 -15.49
N ARG A 144 20.72 -4.72 -15.78
CA ARG A 144 20.30 -3.41 -16.27
C ARG A 144 20.31 -2.36 -15.16
N THR A 145 20.63 -1.13 -15.53
CA THR A 145 20.49 0.06 -14.69
C THR A 145 19.13 0.70 -14.88
N GLU A 146 18.80 1.68 -14.00
CA GLU A 146 17.53 2.41 -14.06
C GLU A 146 17.25 3.04 -15.43
N LEU A 147 18.28 3.53 -16.13
CA LEU A 147 18.16 4.17 -17.45
C LEU A 147 17.79 3.20 -18.58
N GLN A 148 18.02 1.91 -18.38
CA GLN A 148 17.75 0.85 -19.35
C GLN A 148 16.38 0.18 -19.16
N LEU A 149 15.59 0.67 -18.20
CA LEU A 149 14.29 0.12 -17.86
C LEU A 149 13.18 1.11 -18.23
N SER A 150 12.08 0.59 -18.78
CA SER A 150 10.84 1.36 -18.91
C SER A 150 10.22 1.66 -17.54
N THR A 151 9.28 2.62 -17.47
CA THR A 151 8.59 2.97 -16.23
C THR A 151 7.89 1.76 -15.60
N GLY A 152 7.18 0.95 -16.40
CA GLY A 152 6.53 -0.27 -15.92
C GLY A 152 7.53 -1.33 -15.43
N GLN A 153 8.70 -1.46 -16.08
CA GLN A 153 9.77 -2.35 -15.62
C GLN A 153 10.34 -1.90 -14.28
N LYS A 154 10.61 -0.60 -14.11
CA LYS A 154 11.03 -0.02 -12.82
C LYS A 154 10.01 -0.28 -11.71
N GLN A 155 8.72 -0.15 -12.04
CA GLN A 155 7.63 -0.41 -11.11
C GLN A 155 7.63 -1.86 -10.63
N LEU A 156 7.74 -2.84 -11.55
CA LEU A 156 7.84 -4.26 -11.19
C LEU A 156 9.05 -4.57 -10.31
N VAL A 157 10.22 -3.98 -10.62
CA VAL A 157 11.43 -4.13 -9.81
C VAL A 157 11.26 -3.55 -8.42
N ALA A 158 10.60 -2.38 -8.29
CA ALA A 158 10.32 -1.78 -6.98
C ALA A 158 9.36 -2.64 -6.15
N ILE A 159 8.34 -3.22 -6.79
CA ILE A 159 7.41 -4.15 -6.13
C ILE A 159 8.14 -5.42 -5.69
N ALA A 160 8.98 -6.01 -6.55
CA ALA A 160 9.85 -7.14 -6.19
C ALA A 160 10.71 -6.81 -4.96
N ARG A 161 11.35 -5.62 -4.95
CA ARG A 161 12.14 -5.12 -3.81
C ARG A 161 11.33 -5.00 -2.51
N GLY A 162 10.04 -4.67 -2.60
CA GLY A 162 9.13 -4.65 -1.45
C GLY A 162 8.76 -6.05 -0.97
N ILE A 163 8.46 -6.97 -1.89
CA ILE A 163 8.03 -8.33 -1.60
C ILE A 163 9.14 -9.15 -0.93
N ILE A 164 10.39 -9.04 -1.43
CA ILE A 164 11.54 -9.79 -0.88
C ILE A 164 11.83 -9.44 0.59
N LEU A 165 11.37 -8.28 1.06
CA LEU A 165 11.50 -7.86 2.45
C LEU A 165 10.56 -8.62 3.39
N GLN A 166 9.55 -9.31 2.85
CA GLN A 166 8.53 -10.05 3.58
C GLN A 166 7.89 -9.23 4.72
N PRO A 167 7.35 -8.05 4.40
CA PRO A 167 6.77 -7.18 5.42
C PRO A 167 5.48 -7.76 5.98
N LYS A 168 5.09 -7.33 7.20
CA LYS A 168 3.76 -7.61 7.74
C LYS A 168 2.68 -6.86 6.96
N ILE A 169 2.99 -5.61 6.57
CA ILE A 169 2.09 -4.73 5.82
C ILE A 169 2.84 -4.17 4.61
N LEU A 170 2.28 -4.37 3.43
CA LEU A 170 2.77 -3.79 2.17
C LEU A 170 1.84 -2.67 1.74
N LEU A 171 2.37 -1.46 1.68
CA LEU A 171 1.68 -0.26 1.22
C LEU A 171 2.11 0.03 -0.21
N LEU A 172 1.14 0.21 -1.10
CA LEU A 172 1.36 0.39 -2.53
C LEU A 172 0.65 1.66 -3.00
N ASP A 173 1.41 2.58 -3.58
CA ASP A 173 0.88 3.80 -4.16
C ASP A 173 0.81 3.64 -5.69
N GLU A 174 -0.39 3.42 -6.22
CA GLU A 174 -0.69 3.23 -7.63
C GLU A 174 0.20 2.19 -8.36
N PRO A 175 0.30 0.95 -7.86
CA PRO A 175 1.27 -0.02 -8.36
C PRO A 175 1.02 -0.49 -9.80
N THR A 176 -0.16 -0.22 -10.35
CA THR A 176 -0.56 -0.65 -11.70
C THR A 176 -0.54 0.46 -12.74
N SER A 177 -0.29 1.72 -12.36
CA SER A 177 -0.42 2.88 -13.25
C SER A 177 0.48 2.85 -14.49
N ALA A 178 1.64 2.20 -14.41
CA ALA A 178 2.61 2.08 -15.51
C ALA A 178 2.62 0.69 -16.18
N LEU A 179 1.65 -0.17 -15.85
CA LEU A 179 1.57 -1.55 -16.35
C LEU A 179 0.46 -1.70 -17.40
N ASP A 180 0.69 -2.54 -18.40
CA ASP A 180 -0.39 -3.01 -19.27
C ASP A 180 -1.38 -3.91 -18.51
N ALA A 181 -2.58 -4.09 -19.06
CA ALA A 181 -3.65 -4.83 -18.40
C ALA A 181 -3.25 -6.26 -17.98
N GLY A 182 -2.45 -6.95 -18.81
CA GLY A 182 -2.00 -8.31 -18.50
C GLY A 182 -1.05 -8.35 -17.29
N LYS A 183 -0.07 -7.45 -17.26
CA LYS A 183 0.86 -7.33 -16.14
C LYS A 183 0.18 -6.84 -14.87
N ALA A 184 -0.78 -5.90 -14.99
CA ALA A 184 -1.58 -5.45 -13.86
C ALA A 184 -2.40 -6.59 -13.24
N ALA A 185 -3.11 -7.38 -14.05
CA ALA A 185 -3.86 -8.55 -13.59
C ALA A 185 -2.97 -9.59 -12.91
N HIS A 186 -1.80 -9.92 -13.53
CA HIS A 186 -0.83 -10.83 -12.92
C HIS A 186 -0.30 -10.31 -11.57
N LEU A 187 0.06 -9.03 -11.50
CA LEU A 187 0.49 -8.41 -10.24
C LEU A 187 -0.57 -8.57 -9.14
N LEU A 188 -1.85 -8.30 -9.43
CA LEU A 188 -2.93 -8.46 -8.45
C LEU A 188 -3.08 -9.92 -7.98
N GLN A 189 -2.85 -10.90 -8.85
CA GLN A 189 -2.82 -12.31 -8.47
C GLN A 189 -1.67 -12.61 -7.49
N VAL A 190 -0.45 -12.12 -7.79
CA VAL A 190 0.71 -12.28 -6.89
C VAL A 190 0.44 -11.63 -5.54
N LEU A 191 -0.09 -10.39 -5.52
CA LEU A 191 -0.44 -9.69 -4.30
C LEU A 191 -1.52 -10.45 -3.51
N THR A 192 -2.51 -11.03 -4.16
CA THR A 192 -3.52 -11.86 -3.51
C THR A 192 -2.91 -13.11 -2.86
N GLN A 193 -1.96 -13.77 -3.52
CA GLN A 193 -1.24 -14.92 -2.95
C GLN A 193 -0.44 -14.54 -1.69
N LEU A 194 0.18 -13.36 -1.66
CA LEU A 194 0.89 -12.87 -0.49
C LEU A 194 -0.03 -12.71 0.74
N THR A 195 -1.30 -12.36 0.55
CA THR A 195 -2.25 -12.25 1.66
C THR A 195 -2.61 -13.61 2.25
N ASN A 196 -2.59 -14.69 1.47
CA ASN A 196 -2.74 -16.06 1.97
C ASN A 196 -1.60 -16.43 2.92
N GLY A 197 -0.39 -15.90 2.70
CA GLY A 197 0.77 -15.93 3.62
C GLY A 197 0.66 -14.95 4.80
N LYS A 198 -0.49 -14.25 4.94
CA LYS A 198 -0.81 -13.29 6.01
C LYS A 198 -0.11 -11.93 5.91
N THR A 199 0.46 -11.56 4.76
CA THR A 199 0.85 -10.17 4.49
C THR A 199 -0.42 -9.34 4.26
N THR A 200 -0.56 -8.24 4.99
CA THR A 200 -1.65 -7.29 4.76
C THR A 200 -1.26 -6.32 3.65
N ILE A 201 -2.18 -6.02 2.75
CA ILE A 201 -1.92 -5.10 1.64
C ILE A 201 -2.89 -3.92 1.72
N VAL A 202 -2.33 -2.72 1.67
CA VAL A 202 -3.06 -1.46 1.52
C VAL A 202 -2.60 -0.80 0.24
N MET A 203 -3.49 -0.63 -0.71
CA MET A 203 -3.17 -0.15 -2.05
C MET A 203 -4.00 1.07 -2.41
N VAL A 204 -3.36 2.14 -2.85
CA VAL A 204 -4.02 3.26 -3.54
C VAL A 204 -4.21 2.86 -4.99
N ASN A 205 -5.40 3.02 -5.52
CA ASN A 205 -5.69 2.75 -6.93
C ASN A 205 -6.66 3.78 -7.51
N HIS A 206 -6.34 4.32 -8.71
CA HIS A 206 -7.23 5.18 -9.47
C HIS A 206 -8.20 4.39 -10.36
N GLN A 207 -7.84 3.16 -10.73
CA GLN A 207 -8.68 2.29 -11.55
C GLN A 207 -9.63 1.50 -10.63
N LEU A 208 -10.90 1.90 -10.59
CA LEU A 208 -11.89 1.28 -9.72
C LEU A 208 -12.11 -0.20 -10.01
N GLU A 209 -12.02 -0.61 -11.29
CA GLU A 209 -12.15 -1.99 -11.71
C GLU A 209 -11.09 -2.89 -11.05
N LEU A 210 -9.86 -2.41 -10.97
CA LEU A 210 -8.77 -3.14 -10.30
C LEU A 210 -8.94 -3.13 -8.78
N ALA A 211 -9.45 -2.02 -8.22
CA ALA A 211 -9.77 -1.94 -6.79
C ALA A 211 -10.88 -2.95 -6.44
N GLU A 212 -11.94 -3.03 -7.25
CA GLU A 212 -13.05 -3.99 -7.09
C GLU A 212 -12.58 -5.45 -7.13
N GLN A 213 -11.76 -5.80 -8.14
CA GLN A 213 -11.24 -7.16 -8.31
C GLN A 213 -10.31 -7.60 -7.18
N PHE A 214 -9.53 -6.66 -6.64
CA PHE A 214 -8.49 -6.97 -5.68
C PHE A 214 -8.95 -6.92 -4.23
N SER A 215 -9.69 -5.88 -3.85
CA SER A 215 -9.90 -5.55 -2.44
C SER A 215 -11.01 -6.36 -1.78
N THR A 216 -10.85 -6.59 -0.49
CA THR A 216 -11.92 -7.08 0.40
C THR A 216 -12.58 -5.94 1.18
N ARG A 217 -11.94 -4.76 1.19
CA ARG A 217 -12.40 -3.57 1.89
C ARG A 217 -11.96 -2.30 1.16
N ILE A 218 -12.81 -1.29 1.17
CA ILE A 218 -12.58 0.02 0.55
C ILE A 218 -12.54 1.09 1.62
N LEU A 219 -11.57 1.99 1.47
CA LEU A 219 -11.49 3.26 2.17
C LEU A 219 -11.63 4.37 1.13
N HIS A 220 -12.74 5.09 1.14
CA HIS A 220 -12.97 6.24 0.25
C HIS A 220 -12.55 7.53 0.95
N LEU A 221 -11.52 8.18 0.42
CA LEU A 221 -11.04 9.47 0.90
C LEU A 221 -11.51 10.59 -0.04
N GLN A 222 -11.94 11.71 0.56
CA GLN A 222 -12.26 12.94 -0.16
C GLN A 222 -11.89 14.15 0.69
N ARG A 223 -11.17 15.12 0.12
CA ARG A 223 -10.75 16.37 0.79
C ARG A 223 -10.12 16.11 2.20
N GLY A 224 -9.27 15.09 2.29
CA GLY A 224 -8.57 14.73 3.53
C GLY A 224 -9.42 13.98 4.57
N LYS A 225 -10.67 13.62 4.26
CA LYS A 225 -11.58 12.89 5.16
C LYS A 225 -11.86 11.49 4.65
N LEU A 226 -12.09 10.57 5.58
CA LEU A 226 -12.61 9.23 5.28
C LEU A 226 -14.14 9.32 5.15
N ILE A 227 -14.64 9.20 3.94
CA ILE A 227 -16.08 9.33 3.63
C ILE A 227 -16.78 7.98 3.77
N GLU A 228 -16.10 6.91 3.39
CA GLU A 228 -16.65 5.55 3.47
C GLU A 228 -15.56 4.55 3.85
N ASP A 229 -15.92 3.60 4.69
CA ASP A 229 -15.12 2.47 5.13
C ASP A 229 -16.00 1.23 5.16
N SER A 230 -15.97 0.44 4.08
CA SER A 230 -16.92 -0.64 3.87
C SER A 230 -16.25 -1.88 3.28
N PRO A 231 -16.80 -3.09 3.55
CA PRO A 231 -16.45 -4.28 2.80
C PRO A 231 -16.72 -4.10 1.31
N SER A 232 -15.79 -4.56 0.45
CA SER A 232 -15.86 -4.37 -1.00
C SER A 232 -17.15 -4.89 -1.63
N HIS A 233 -17.71 -5.98 -1.10
CA HIS A 233 -18.97 -6.58 -1.59
C HIS A 233 -20.23 -5.76 -1.24
N GLN A 234 -20.13 -4.74 -0.36
CA GLN A 234 -21.23 -3.85 0.01
C GLN A 234 -21.18 -2.53 -0.74
N ILE A 235 -20.09 -2.26 -1.48
CA ILE A 235 -19.90 -1.03 -2.25
C ILE A 235 -20.82 -1.01 -3.48
N ASN A 236 -21.52 0.10 -3.67
CA ASN A 236 -22.15 0.40 -4.96
C ASN A 236 -21.10 1.02 -5.89
N TRP A 237 -20.40 0.20 -6.67
CA TRP A 237 -19.31 0.61 -7.54
C TRP A 237 -19.74 1.61 -8.62
N VAL A 238 -20.99 1.51 -9.10
CA VAL A 238 -21.53 2.47 -10.09
C VAL A 238 -21.67 3.85 -9.46
N GLN A 239 -22.25 3.93 -8.26
CA GLN A 239 -22.42 5.18 -7.54
C GLN A 239 -21.06 5.76 -7.11
N LEU A 240 -20.14 4.92 -6.62
CA LEU A 240 -18.80 5.34 -6.24
C LEU A 240 -18.06 5.97 -7.44
N ARG A 241 -18.15 5.35 -8.63
CA ARG A 241 -17.57 5.89 -9.85
C ARG A 241 -18.15 7.26 -10.19
N GLN A 242 -19.46 7.41 -10.12
CA GLN A 242 -20.12 8.67 -10.40
C GLN A 242 -19.67 9.77 -9.43
N ASN A 243 -19.64 9.46 -8.14
CA ASN A 243 -19.19 10.38 -7.09
C ASN A 243 -17.74 10.85 -7.31
N LEU A 244 -16.84 9.93 -7.74
CA LEU A 244 -15.45 10.28 -8.02
C LEU A 244 -15.32 11.19 -9.23
N ILE A 245 -16.08 10.95 -10.32
CA ILE A 245 -16.09 11.81 -11.51
C ILE A 245 -16.59 13.22 -11.15
N GLU A 246 -17.67 13.32 -10.37
CA GLU A 246 -18.21 14.62 -9.92
C GLU A 246 -17.20 15.36 -9.05
N ALA A 247 -16.55 14.67 -8.09
CA ALA A 247 -15.54 15.27 -7.22
C ALA A 247 -14.28 15.75 -7.98
N GLU A 248 -13.88 15.04 -9.03
CA GLU A 248 -12.77 15.47 -9.91
C GLU A 248 -13.15 16.69 -10.75
N ALA A 249 -14.39 16.75 -11.27
CA ALA A 249 -14.89 17.90 -12.02
C ALA A 249 -14.99 19.16 -11.13
N GLU A 250 -15.45 19.02 -9.89
CA GLU A 250 -15.48 20.12 -8.91
C GLU A 250 -14.07 20.64 -8.60
N ALA A 251 -13.12 19.74 -8.37
CA ALA A 251 -11.74 20.10 -8.08
C ALA A 251 -11.05 20.86 -9.23
N GLN A 252 -11.40 20.57 -10.48
CA GLN A 252 -10.88 21.29 -11.66
C GLN A 252 -11.46 22.71 -11.81
N GLN A 253 -12.63 23.00 -11.24
CA GLN A 253 -13.25 24.33 -11.29
C GLN A 253 -12.73 25.28 -10.21
N GLU A 254 -12.08 24.74 -9.17
CA GLU A 254 -11.50 25.53 -8.06
C GLU A 254 -10.07 26.05 -8.35
N TRP A 255 -9.49 25.73 -9.55
CA TRP A 255 -8.20 26.21 -10.07
C TRP A 255 -8.38 27.28 -11.13
#